data_2bf6983eb099412e69b79c98a94883d5
#
_entry.id   2bf6983eb099412e69b79c98a94883d5
#
_cell.length_a   1.000
_cell.length_b   1.000
_cell.length_c   1.000
_cell.angle_alpha   90.00
_cell.angle_beta   90.00
_cell.angle_gamma   90.00
#
_symmetry.space_group_name_H-M   'P 1'
#
loop_
_entity.id
_entity.type
_entity.pdbx_description
1 polymer ?
#
loop_
_entity_poly.entity_id
_entity_poly.type
_entity_poly.pdbx_seq_one_letter_code
_entity_poly.pdbx_strand_id
1 'polypeptide(L)'
;VLGGYSWQQYDNYFTNTTAEGYSNDNLGYNSMDVTGTKTINIVNEANRLISFFGRVNYSYSDRYMLTATLRTDGSSRFGKENQYGLFPSVGFAWRAINEEFMKNNTIFSDLKVRIGYGGTGNQEIGNYRYMSTLSVNQMGGAYFGNTYYSRYNANTIPNPGLQWEETKQTNVGIDFGFFKQRLYGTLDYYNKNTTKLLVELVAVQPAVSSVYLDNIGEMTNKGIEFSIGVKAVQKENLQWNIDFNIASNKNEITKLYEGSDIHTGAISGAGAPGQGIQIIRVGEPYGSYYGYKYEGLDNAGKEIFADLNPDGEINDKDKTIIGSALPKATYGLSSTLRYNDFDVNIGFRGCIGNELYNNTRAEISQTNRLPGQNVSQEGAAGIAHAAYNYSSSRWLEKGNFLRLDNLTLGYNLKVKIGTELKARIYCTGQNLFVITDYTGYDPEVNTYAGNSSASSVGIDYNNYPKARSISVGLNINF
;
A
#
# COMPACT_ATOMS: atom_id res chain seq x y z
N VAL A 1 16.36 -4.25 31.57
CA VAL A 1 16.94 -3.14 30.81
C VAL A 1 17.69 -3.72 29.61
N LEU A 2 17.55 -3.10 28.43
CA LEU A 2 18.23 -3.46 27.19
C LEU A 2 18.89 -2.21 26.64
N GLY A 3 20.14 -2.31 26.22
CA GLY A 3 20.82 -1.31 25.38
C GLY A 3 21.34 -1.98 24.13
N GLY A 4 21.29 -1.28 23.00
CA GLY A 4 21.72 -1.85 21.73
C GLY A 4 22.24 -0.82 20.74
N TYR A 5 23.04 -1.34 19.82
CA TYR A 5 23.56 -0.64 18.67
C TYR A 5 23.32 -1.50 17.42
N SER A 6 22.95 -0.88 16.32
CA SER A 6 22.92 -1.56 15.04
C SER A 6 23.57 -0.69 13.95
N TRP A 7 24.20 -1.34 13.01
CA TRP A 7 24.77 -0.73 11.82
C TRP A 7 24.34 -1.58 10.62
N GLN A 8 23.84 -0.89 9.59
CA GLN A 8 23.39 -1.52 8.34
C GLN A 8 23.97 -0.76 7.16
N GLN A 9 24.37 -1.48 6.14
CA GLN A 9 24.76 -0.91 4.85
C GLN A 9 24.06 -1.71 3.75
N TYR A 10 23.50 -0.99 2.79
CA TYR A 10 22.94 -1.56 1.57
C TYR A 10 23.76 -1.03 0.39
N ASP A 11 24.30 -1.96 -0.38
CA ASP A 11 24.95 -1.68 -1.65
C ASP A 11 24.09 -2.31 -2.74
N ASN A 12 23.59 -1.48 -3.64
CA ASN A 12 22.75 -1.90 -4.76
C ASN A 12 23.53 -1.69 -6.05
N TYR A 13 23.85 -2.77 -6.73
CA TYR A 13 24.42 -2.76 -8.06
C TYR A 13 23.45 -3.42 -9.03
N PHE A 14 23.00 -2.65 -10.01
CA PHE A 14 22.06 -3.11 -11.01
C PHE A 14 22.53 -2.71 -12.41
N THR A 15 22.48 -3.66 -13.33
CA THR A 15 22.75 -3.42 -14.74
C THR A 15 21.54 -3.81 -15.56
N ASN A 16 21.01 -2.85 -16.30
CA ASN A 16 19.96 -3.08 -17.29
C ASN A 16 20.51 -2.92 -18.69
N THR A 17 20.35 -3.94 -19.51
CA THR A 17 20.71 -3.90 -20.92
C THR A 17 19.46 -4.02 -21.75
N THR A 18 19.20 -3.01 -22.58
CA THR A 18 18.13 -3.03 -23.58
C THR A 18 18.78 -3.22 -24.96
N ALA A 19 18.29 -4.18 -25.71
CA ALA A 19 18.79 -4.50 -27.04
C ALA A 19 17.63 -4.46 -28.04
N GLU A 20 17.81 -3.71 -29.12
CA GLU A 20 16.80 -3.47 -30.13
C GLU A 20 17.33 -3.76 -31.53
N GLY A 21 16.44 -4.06 -32.48
CA GLY A 21 16.81 -4.32 -33.88
C GLY A 21 17.34 -5.73 -34.12
N TYR A 22 16.67 -6.74 -33.54
CA TYR A 22 16.93 -8.14 -33.87
C TYR A 22 16.54 -8.42 -35.33
N SER A 23 17.35 -9.18 -36.04
CA SER A 23 17.08 -9.61 -37.43
C SER A 23 15.98 -10.68 -37.49
N ASN A 24 15.73 -11.42 -36.43
CA ASN A 24 14.63 -12.36 -36.23
C ASN A 24 14.39 -12.64 -34.75
N ASP A 25 13.17 -13.11 -34.42
CA ASP A 25 12.73 -13.32 -33.04
C ASP A 25 13.27 -14.61 -32.42
N ASN A 26 13.87 -15.52 -33.21
CA ASN A 26 14.36 -16.81 -32.75
C ASN A 26 15.58 -16.67 -31.82
N LEU A 27 16.31 -15.57 -31.90
CA LEU A 27 17.53 -15.34 -31.10
C LEU A 27 17.19 -14.95 -29.65
N GLY A 28 16.11 -14.23 -29.42
CA GLY A 28 15.65 -13.81 -28.11
C GLY A 28 16.72 -13.08 -27.28
N TYR A 29 16.52 -13.00 -26.00
CA TYR A 29 17.42 -12.30 -25.06
C TYR A 29 18.80 -12.99 -24.88
N ASN A 30 18.96 -14.23 -25.35
CA ASN A 30 20.23 -14.96 -25.25
C ASN A 30 21.32 -14.47 -26.21
N SER A 31 20.97 -13.64 -27.20
CA SER A 31 21.87 -13.18 -28.26
C SER A 31 21.77 -11.67 -28.46
N MET A 32 21.91 -10.91 -27.37
CA MET A 32 21.89 -9.44 -27.42
C MET A 32 23.07 -8.84 -28.20
N ASP A 33 24.13 -9.60 -28.44
CA ASP A 33 25.32 -9.18 -29.15
C ASP A 33 25.08 -8.88 -30.63
N VAL A 34 24.08 -9.52 -31.24
CA VAL A 34 23.73 -9.37 -32.66
C VAL A 34 22.72 -8.26 -32.96
N THR A 35 22.31 -7.48 -31.97
CA THR A 35 21.35 -6.39 -32.14
C THR A 35 21.99 -5.11 -32.66
N GLY A 36 21.19 -4.29 -33.39
CA GLY A 36 21.66 -3.02 -33.96
C GLY A 36 21.98 -1.96 -32.91
N THR A 37 21.11 -1.84 -31.89
CA THR A 37 21.26 -0.85 -30.82
C THR A 37 21.26 -1.51 -29.45
N LYS A 38 22.21 -1.09 -28.61
CA LYS A 38 22.33 -1.56 -27.22
C LYS A 38 22.41 -0.36 -26.28
N THR A 39 21.54 -0.34 -25.29
CA THR A 39 21.58 0.65 -24.22
C THR A 39 21.90 -0.07 -22.91
N ILE A 40 22.97 0.34 -22.24
CA ILE A 40 23.39 -0.20 -20.97
C ILE A 40 23.21 0.90 -19.92
N ASN A 41 22.41 0.60 -18.89
CA ASN A 41 22.25 1.44 -17.72
C ASN A 41 22.80 0.73 -16.49
N ILE A 42 23.75 1.37 -15.81
CA ILE A 42 24.36 0.85 -14.61
C ILE A 42 23.99 1.76 -13.44
N VAL A 43 23.40 1.16 -12.43
CA VAL A 43 23.08 1.82 -11.16
C VAL A 43 23.98 1.24 -10.07
N ASN A 44 24.69 2.10 -9.37
CA ASN A 44 25.50 1.74 -8.20
C ASN A 44 25.17 2.72 -7.08
N GLU A 45 24.46 2.25 -6.10
CA GLU A 45 23.94 3.05 -4.99
C GLU A 45 24.27 2.39 -3.66
N ALA A 46 24.53 3.21 -2.65
CA ALA A 46 24.71 2.74 -1.29
C ALA A 46 24.01 3.64 -0.29
N ASN A 47 23.48 3.04 0.77
CA ASN A 47 23.01 3.80 1.93
C ASN A 47 23.43 3.10 3.24
N ARG A 48 23.49 3.88 4.31
CA ARG A 48 23.88 3.40 5.65
C ARG A 48 22.86 3.90 6.68
N LEU A 49 22.57 3.02 7.64
CA LEU A 49 21.75 3.32 8.80
C LEU A 49 22.50 2.90 10.07
N ILE A 50 22.62 3.82 11.01
CA ILE A 50 23.22 3.60 12.32
C ILE A 50 22.16 3.87 13.36
N SER A 51 22.02 2.98 14.35
CA SER A 51 21.01 3.10 15.38
C SER A 51 21.57 2.84 16.77
N PHE A 52 21.15 3.65 17.72
CA PHE A 52 21.36 3.43 19.15
C PHE A 52 20.02 3.39 19.84
N PHE A 53 19.83 2.43 20.73
CA PHE A 53 18.57 2.31 21.45
C PHE A 53 18.75 1.79 22.87
N GLY A 54 17.86 2.26 23.73
CA GLY A 54 17.71 1.78 25.10
C GLY A 54 16.25 1.47 25.41
N ARG A 55 16.00 0.39 26.14
CA ARG A 55 14.65 -0.02 26.57
C ARG A 55 14.66 -0.45 28.03
N VAL A 56 13.66 0.00 28.76
CA VAL A 56 13.34 -0.44 30.11
C VAL A 56 11.97 -1.09 30.09
N ASN A 57 11.88 -2.31 30.60
CA ASN A 57 10.62 -2.98 30.89
C ASN A 57 10.52 -3.17 32.38
N TYR A 58 9.43 -2.73 32.96
CA TYR A 58 9.12 -2.88 34.38
C TYR A 58 7.75 -3.54 34.54
N SER A 59 7.68 -4.57 35.39
CA SER A 59 6.44 -5.25 35.74
C SER A 59 6.33 -5.32 37.24
N TYR A 60 5.19 -4.90 37.78
CA TYR A 60 4.91 -4.96 39.22
C TYR A 60 3.70 -5.85 39.48
N SER A 61 3.93 -6.92 40.24
CA SER A 61 2.90 -7.89 40.66
C SER A 61 2.05 -8.49 39.55
N ASP A 62 2.59 -8.55 38.33
CA ASP A 62 1.87 -8.96 37.11
C ASP A 62 0.55 -8.17 36.87
N ARG A 63 0.47 -6.95 37.42
CA ARG A 63 -0.67 -6.04 37.31
C ARG A 63 -0.35 -4.81 36.46
N TYR A 64 0.80 -4.20 36.73
CA TYR A 64 1.23 -2.96 36.10
C TYR A 64 2.49 -3.21 35.30
N MET A 65 2.44 -2.94 34.03
CA MET A 65 3.56 -3.13 33.10
C MET A 65 3.88 -1.80 32.43
N LEU A 66 5.14 -1.40 32.49
CA LEU A 66 5.66 -0.20 31.83
C LEU A 66 6.79 -0.60 30.90
N THR A 67 6.73 -0.12 29.66
CA THR A 67 7.82 -0.20 28.71
C THR A 67 8.17 1.21 28.26
N ALA A 68 9.43 1.59 28.37
CA ALA A 68 9.94 2.86 27.81
C ALA A 68 11.12 2.55 26.89
N THR A 69 11.12 3.13 25.69
CA THR A 69 12.19 2.97 24.71
C THR A 69 12.60 4.35 24.19
N LEU A 70 13.90 4.56 24.05
CA LEU A 70 14.47 5.69 23.35
C LEU A 70 15.37 5.15 22.24
N ARG A 71 15.14 5.62 21.01
CA ARG A 71 15.92 5.22 19.85
C ARG A 71 16.35 6.46 19.05
N THR A 72 17.58 6.48 18.63
CA THR A 72 18.08 7.44 17.65
C THR A 72 18.64 6.70 16.44
N ASP A 73 18.25 7.15 15.26
CA ASP A 73 18.65 6.56 13.98
C ASP A 73 19.33 7.62 13.12
N GLY A 74 20.49 7.31 12.57
CA GLY A 74 21.25 8.15 11.66
C GLY A 74 21.29 7.55 10.27
N SER A 75 20.79 8.28 9.25
CA SER A 75 20.71 7.83 7.87
C SER A 75 21.59 8.65 6.94
N SER A 76 22.33 8.00 6.05
CA SER A 76 23.12 8.64 5.01
C SER A 76 22.26 9.20 3.84
N ARG A 77 20.95 8.96 3.85
CA ARG A 77 20.02 9.50 2.85
C ARG A 77 19.72 10.99 3.06
N PHE A 78 20.04 11.53 4.23
CA PHE A 78 19.85 12.94 4.59
C PHE A 78 21.16 13.73 4.63
N GLY A 79 21.08 15.04 4.49
CA GLY A 79 22.18 15.96 4.66
C GLY A 79 22.72 15.96 6.10
N LYS A 80 23.95 16.40 6.28
CA LYS A 80 24.71 16.30 7.55
C LYS A 80 23.95 16.79 8.78
N GLU A 81 23.15 17.83 8.65
CA GLU A 81 22.44 18.45 9.76
C GLU A 81 21.16 17.67 10.17
N ASN A 82 20.59 16.85 9.26
CA ASN A 82 19.33 16.16 9.44
C ASN A 82 19.45 14.63 9.43
N GLN A 83 20.68 14.09 9.53
CA GLN A 83 20.91 12.65 9.47
C GLN A 83 20.24 11.90 10.61
N TYR A 84 20.20 12.48 11.81
CA TYR A 84 19.72 11.80 13.01
C TYR A 84 18.30 12.19 13.38
N GLY A 85 17.45 11.15 13.57
CA GLY A 85 16.11 11.27 14.15
C GLY A 85 16.07 10.67 15.55
N LEU A 86 15.21 11.20 16.43
CA LEU A 86 14.99 10.72 17.79
C LEU A 86 13.56 10.23 17.95
N PHE A 87 13.39 8.97 18.35
CA PHE A 87 12.12 8.26 18.38
C PHE A 87 11.85 7.67 19.78
N PRO A 88 11.22 8.44 20.67
CA PRO A 88 10.80 7.95 21.99
C PRO A 88 9.52 7.13 21.88
N SER A 89 9.37 6.14 22.78
CA SER A 89 8.10 5.46 22.98
C SER A 89 7.90 5.05 24.44
N VAL A 90 6.65 5.09 24.88
CA VAL A 90 6.23 4.62 26.20
C VAL A 90 4.92 3.87 26.07
N GLY A 91 4.83 2.74 26.74
CA GLY A 91 3.62 1.94 26.84
C GLY A 91 3.36 1.54 28.27
N PHE A 92 2.11 1.67 28.70
CA PHE A 92 1.61 1.22 29.97
C PHE A 92 0.49 0.21 29.76
N ALA A 93 0.51 -0.87 30.55
CA ALA A 93 -0.58 -1.83 30.56
C ALA A 93 -0.97 -2.16 32.01
N TRP A 94 -2.27 -2.15 32.24
CA TRP A 94 -2.89 -2.53 33.50
C TRP A 94 -3.69 -3.81 33.30
N ARG A 95 -3.25 -4.88 33.96
CA ARG A 95 -3.93 -6.17 33.96
C ARG A 95 -4.96 -6.21 35.06
N ALA A 96 -6.12 -5.63 34.83
CA ALA A 96 -7.21 -5.44 35.79
C ALA A 96 -7.72 -6.76 36.35
N ILE A 97 -7.65 -7.88 35.63
CA ILE A 97 -8.08 -9.20 36.06
C ILE A 97 -7.31 -9.68 37.33
N ASN A 98 -6.07 -9.20 37.52
CA ASN A 98 -5.22 -9.58 38.64
C ASN A 98 -5.46 -8.72 39.91
N GLU A 99 -6.40 -7.77 39.87
CA GLU A 99 -6.74 -6.92 41.01
C GLU A 99 -7.62 -7.64 42.05
N GLU A 100 -7.52 -7.21 43.29
CA GLU A 100 -8.28 -7.80 44.41
C GLU A 100 -9.79 -7.79 44.18
N PHE A 101 -10.33 -6.70 43.58
CA PHE A 101 -11.76 -6.57 43.30
C PHE A 101 -12.25 -7.52 42.20
N MET A 102 -11.34 -8.10 41.42
CA MET A 102 -11.66 -9.06 40.35
C MET A 102 -11.55 -10.52 40.78
N LYS A 103 -11.03 -10.81 41.99
CA LYS A 103 -10.82 -12.20 42.47
C LYS A 103 -12.08 -13.08 42.49
N ASN A 104 -13.24 -12.48 42.76
CA ASN A 104 -14.51 -13.20 42.83
C ASN A 104 -15.29 -13.14 41.50
N ASN A 105 -14.67 -12.58 40.46
CA ASN A 105 -15.30 -12.48 39.14
C ASN A 105 -15.30 -13.82 38.45
N THR A 106 -16.47 -14.25 37.97
CA THR A 106 -16.67 -15.53 37.26
C THR A 106 -16.89 -15.35 35.76
N ILE A 107 -17.04 -14.12 35.30
CA ILE A 107 -17.37 -13.77 33.92
C ILE A 107 -16.09 -13.52 33.09
N PHE A 108 -15.25 -12.61 33.60
CA PHE A 108 -13.99 -12.28 32.91
C PHE A 108 -12.91 -13.32 33.25
N SER A 109 -12.21 -13.78 32.25
CA SER A 109 -11.01 -14.62 32.36
C SER A 109 -9.73 -13.91 31.98
N ASP A 110 -9.87 -12.76 31.34
CA ASP A 110 -8.80 -11.77 31.10
C ASP A 110 -9.43 -10.38 30.96
N LEU A 111 -8.75 -9.38 31.49
CA LEU A 111 -9.09 -7.97 31.29
C LEU A 111 -7.82 -7.14 31.46
N LYS A 112 -7.37 -6.52 30.38
CA LYS A 112 -6.18 -5.69 30.35
C LYS A 112 -6.43 -4.41 29.57
N VAL A 113 -6.08 -3.28 30.15
CA VAL A 113 -6.13 -1.96 29.49
C VAL A 113 -4.72 -1.55 29.11
N ARG A 114 -4.56 -1.03 27.91
CA ARG A 114 -3.28 -0.60 27.36
C ARG A 114 -3.37 0.84 26.88
N ILE A 115 -2.32 1.61 27.14
CA ILE A 115 -2.11 2.93 26.57
C ILE A 115 -0.67 3.03 26.10
N GLY A 116 -0.45 3.57 24.93
CA GLY A 116 0.86 3.74 24.34
C GLY A 116 0.98 5.06 23.60
N TYR A 117 2.18 5.60 23.64
CA TYR A 117 2.61 6.71 22.81
C TYR A 117 3.97 6.38 22.21
N GLY A 118 4.17 6.68 20.92
CA GLY A 118 5.46 6.44 20.29
C GLY A 118 5.65 7.27 19.04
N GLY A 119 6.93 7.59 18.79
CA GLY A 119 7.40 8.21 17.56
C GLY A 119 8.14 7.21 16.68
N THR A 120 7.94 7.28 15.38
CA THR A 120 8.69 6.54 14.35
C THR A 120 9.11 7.49 13.24
N GLY A 121 10.24 7.19 12.60
CA GLY A 121 10.75 7.92 11.44
C GLY A 121 10.67 7.10 10.16
N ASN A 122 10.45 7.77 9.03
CA ASN A 122 10.58 7.20 7.70
C ASN A 122 11.71 7.91 6.95
N GLN A 123 12.60 7.11 6.31
CA GLN A 123 13.74 7.58 5.50
C GLN A 123 13.65 7.15 4.03
N GLU A 124 12.53 6.59 3.60
CA GLU A 124 12.39 6.00 2.26
C GLU A 124 12.17 7.08 1.19
N ILE A 125 13.26 7.85 0.93
CA ILE A 125 13.31 8.96 -0.06
C ILE A 125 14.19 8.64 -1.27
N GLY A 126 14.74 7.45 -1.35
CA GLY A 126 15.81 7.12 -2.30
C GLY A 126 17.17 7.67 -1.87
N ASN A 127 18.21 7.26 -2.57
CA ASN A 127 19.57 7.65 -2.25
C ASN A 127 19.93 9.00 -2.89
N TYR A 128 20.79 9.78 -2.23
CA TYR A 128 21.39 11.01 -2.75
C TYR A 128 20.42 12.14 -3.10
N ARG A 129 19.16 12.08 -2.68
CA ARG A 129 18.12 13.09 -3.02
C ARG A 129 18.37 14.47 -2.40
N TYR A 130 19.18 14.56 -1.37
CA TYR A 130 19.54 15.83 -0.73
C TYR A 130 20.63 16.61 -1.49
N MET A 131 21.30 16.00 -2.48
CA MET A 131 22.39 16.61 -3.24
C MET A 131 22.04 16.75 -4.72
N SER A 132 22.77 17.60 -5.43
CA SER A 132 22.70 17.67 -6.89
C SER A 132 23.42 16.47 -7.50
N THR A 133 22.74 15.77 -8.40
CA THR A 133 23.33 14.74 -9.23
C THR A 133 23.54 15.26 -10.66
N LEU A 134 24.51 14.69 -11.37
CA LEU A 134 24.80 15.04 -12.75
C LEU A 134 24.46 13.88 -13.67
N SER A 135 23.86 14.18 -14.80
CA SER A 135 23.68 13.25 -15.92
C SER A 135 24.57 13.65 -17.09
N VAL A 136 25.09 12.63 -17.78
CA VAL A 136 25.87 12.85 -19.00
C VAL A 136 24.89 12.90 -20.17
N ASN A 137 24.91 14.00 -20.93
CA ASN A 137 24.18 14.10 -22.19
C ASN A 137 25.16 13.80 -23.34
N GLN A 138 25.05 12.58 -23.90
CA GLN A 138 25.92 12.13 -25.00
C GLN A 138 25.70 12.91 -26.30
N MET A 139 24.51 13.47 -26.53
CA MET A 139 24.17 14.24 -27.74
C MET A 139 24.38 15.76 -27.60
N GLY A 140 24.74 16.24 -26.42
CA GLY A 140 24.87 17.67 -26.10
C GLY A 140 26.29 18.15 -25.85
N GLY A 141 27.30 17.41 -26.26
CA GLY A 141 28.69 17.82 -26.08
C GLY A 141 29.20 18.80 -27.12
N ALA A 142 30.45 19.23 -26.96
CA ALA A 142 31.13 20.12 -27.89
C ALA A 142 32.52 19.57 -28.27
N TYR A 143 32.94 19.87 -29.48
CA TYR A 143 34.31 19.63 -29.94
C TYR A 143 35.20 20.82 -29.62
N PHE A 144 36.31 20.56 -28.96
CA PHE A 144 37.44 21.50 -28.85
C PHE A 144 38.62 20.91 -29.59
N GLY A 145 38.91 21.45 -30.76
CA GLY A 145 39.83 20.79 -31.70
C GLY A 145 39.24 19.47 -32.19
N ASN A 146 40.01 18.38 -32.05
CA ASN A 146 39.58 17.04 -32.43
C ASN A 146 39.03 16.19 -31.26
N THR A 147 38.85 16.79 -30.08
CA THR A 147 38.41 16.08 -28.91
C THR A 147 36.94 16.44 -28.59
N TYR A 148 36.12 15.42 -28.48
CA TYR A 148 34.71 15.55 -28.05
C TYR A 148 34.64 15.59 -26.54
N TYR A 149 33.93 16.56 -25.99
CA TYR A 149 33.64 16.70 -24.55
C TYR A 149 32.16 16.54 -24.32
N SER A 150 31.78 15.51 -23.56
CA SER A 150 30.38 15.28 -23.18
C SER A 150 29.89 16.39 -22.26
N ARG A 151 28.65 16.80 -22.45
CA ARG A 151 27.99 17.77 -21.57
C ARG A 151 27.45 17.07 -20.31
N TYR A 152 27.74 17.66 -19.17
CA TYR A 152 27.15 17.29 -17.90
C TYR A 152 26.04 18.28 -17.55
N ASN A 153 24.83 17.74 -17.30
CA ASN A 153 23.70 18.53 -16.85
C ASN A 153 23.38 18.17 -15.40
N ALA A 154 22.98 19.16 -14.60
CA ALA A 154 22.35 18.86 -13.30
C ALA A 154 21.03 18.12 -13.56
N ASN A 155 20.82 17.02 -12.82
CA ASN A 155 19.68 16.12 -13.00
C ASN A 155 18.64 16.26 -11.90
N THR A 156 19.06 16.74 -10.72
CA THR A 156 18.18 16.91 -9.57
C THR A 156 18.34 18.29 -8.96
N ILE A 157 17.26 18.84 -8.42
CA ILE A 157 17.29 20.02 -7.58
C ILE A 157 17.70 19.55 -6.17
N PRO A 158 18.83 20.03 -5.63
CA PRO A 158 19.29 19.62 -4.32
C PRO A 158 18.40 20.18 -3.22
N ASN A 159 18.10 19.39 -2.20
CA ASN A 159 17.50 19.89 -0.97
C ASN A 159 18.28 19.36 0.26
N PRO A 160 19.34 20.06 0.70
CA PRO A 160 20.10 19.68 1.89
C PRO A 160 19.27 19.71 3.19
N GLY A 161 18.12 20.40 3.17
CA GLY A 161 17.18 20.53 4.29
C GLY A 161 16.30 19.30 4.50
N LEU A 162 16.33 18.31 3.60
CA LEU A 162 15.55 17.07 3.75
C LEU A 162 15.83 16.41 5.10
N GLN A 163 14.74 16.01 5.77
CA GLN A 163 14.77 15.40 7.10
C GLN A 163 13.80 14.22 7.19
N TRP A 164 13.87 13.49 8.29
CA TRP A 164 12.99 12.40 8.59
C TRP A 164 11.51 12.81 8.55
N GLU A 165 10.70 12.04 7.86
CA GLU A 165 9.25 12.08 8.06
C GLU A 165 8.95 11.44 9.41
N GLU A 166 8.16 12.11 10.25
CA GLU A 166 7.90 11.70 11.63
C GLU A 166 6.43 11.31 11.82
N THR A 167 6.19 10.12 12.34
CA THR A 167 4.84 9.70 12.77
C THR A 167 4.80 9.57 14.27
N LYS A 168 3.90 10.31 14.92
CA LYS A 168 3.58 10.21 16.34
C LYS A 168 2.23 9.54 16.50
N GLN A 169 2.21 8.46 17.28
CA GLN A 169 1.02 7.65 17.49
C GLN A 169 0.65 7.59 18.96
N THR A 170 -0.63 7.80 19.26
CA THR A 170 -1.26 7.42 20.52
C THR A 170 -2.18 6.23 20.26
N ASN A 171 -2.12 5.24 21.14
CA ASN A 171 -2.94 4.03 21.06
C ASN A 171 -3.55 3.76 22.45
N VAL A 172 -4.84 3.39 22.48
CA VAL A 172 -5.57 2.93 23.66
C VAL A 172 -6.27 1.64 23.31
N GLY A 173 -6.04 0.59 24.10
CA GLY A 173 -6.60 -0.73 23.81
C GLY A 173 -7.13 -1.43 25.05
N ILE A 174 -8.06 -2.34 24.82
CA ILE A 174 -8.62 -3.24 25.82
C ILE A 174 -8.50 -4.66 25.28
N ASP A 175 -7.84 -5.54 26.04
CA ASP A 175 -7.87 -6.99 25.80
C ASP A 175 -8.85 -7.60 26.79
N PHE A 176 -9.73 -8.46 26.31
CA PHE A 176 -10.74 -9.11 27.14
C PHE A 176 -10.86 -10.60 26.86
N GLY A 177 -11.20 -11.33 27.88
CA GLY A 177 -11.54 -12.76 27.79
C GLY A 177 -12.73 -13.08 28.68
N PHE A 178 -13.63 -13.93 28.22
CA PHE A 178 -14.80 -14.38 28.95
C PHE A 178 -14.88 -15.91 28.99
N PHE A 179 -15.55 -16.44 30.00
CA PHE A 179 -15.89 -17.85 30.10
C PHE A 179 -14.67 -18.79 29.95
N LYS A 180 -13.58 -18.52 30.73
CA LYS A 180 -12.31 -19.28 30.64
C LYS A 180 -11.68 -19.22 29.27
N GLN A 181 -11.61 -18.02 28.66
CA GLN A 181 -11.06 -17.77 27.34
C GLN A 181 -11.82 -18.49 26.18
N ARG A 182 -13.10 -18.78 26.38
CA ARG A 182 -13.93 -19.28 25.28
C ARG A 182 -14.33 -18.19 24.30
N LEU A 183 -14.51 -16.97 24.80
CA LEU A 183 -14.66 -15.75 24.02
C LEU A 183 -13.53 -14.81 24.44
N TYR A 184 -12.79 -14.31 23.46
CA TYR A 184 -11.67 -13.38 23.71
C TYR A 184 -11.57 -12.38 22.57
N GLY A 185 -10.93 -11.26 22.83
CA GLY A 185 -10.76 -10.25 21.78
C GLY A 185 -10.01 -9.03 22.23
N THR A 186 -9.85 -8.10 21.31
CA THR A 186 -9.22 -6.81 21.53
C THR A 186 -10.05 -5.71 20.88
N LEU A 187 -10.06 -4.54 21.51
CA LEU A 187 -10.57 -3.30 20.94
C LEU A 187 -9.50 -2.24 21.09
N ASP A 188 -9.02 -1.71 19.98
CA ASP A 188 -7.99 -0.69 19.93
C ASP A 188 -8.50 0.56 19.22
N TYR A 189 -8.18 1.72 19.77
CA TYR A 189 -8.29 3.02 19.11
C TYR A 189 -6.90 3.60 18.93
N TYR A 190 -6.62 4.15 17.77
CA TYR A 190 -5.37 4.84 17.50
C TYR A 190 -5.58 6.20 16.84
N ASN A 191 -4.61 7.09 17.08
CA ASN A 191 -4.46 8.36 16.40
C ASN A 191 -2.99 8.52 16.01
N LYS A 192 -2.71 8.57 14.70
CA LYS A 192 -1.38 8.75 14.12
C LYS A 192 -1.33 10.10 13.44
N ASN A 193 -0.37 10.92 13.81
CA ASN A 193 -0.06 12.19 13.14
C ASN A 193 1.29 12.04 12.47
N THR A 194 1.31 12.10 11.14
CA THR A 194 2.52 12.13 10.33
C THR A 194 2.79 13.55 9.92
N THR A 195 3.98 14.04 10.22
CA THR A 195 4.46 15.39 9.91
C THR A 195 5.69 15.31 9.02
N LYS A 196 6.02 16.39 8.34
CA LYS A 196 7.17 16.46 7.44
C LYS A 196 7.08 15.39 6.34
N LEU A 197 5.87 15.15 5.81
CA LEU A 197 5.66 14.24 4.69
C LEU A 197 6.61 14.58 3.55
N LEU A 198 7.29 13.57 3.05
CA LEU A 198 8.19 13.68 1.93
C LEU A 198 7.39 13.63 0.63
N VAL A 199 7.25 14.78 -0.02
CA VAL A 199 6.40 14.95 -1.21
C VAL A 199 7.23 15.48 -2.37
N GLU A 200 7.06 14.89 -3.56
CA GLU A 200 7.60 15.46 -4.79
C GLU A 200 6.70 16.60 -5.27
N LEU A 201 7.30 17.76 -5.44
CA LEU A 201 6.66 18.98 -5.93
C LEU A 201 7.08 19.25 -7.37
N VAL A 202 6.17 19.85 -8.14
CA VAL A 202 6.49 20.39 -9.46
C VAL A 202 7.37 21.63 -9.30
N ALA A 203 8.52 21.62 -9.95
CA ALA A 203 9.43 22.76 -9.92
C ALA A 203 8.97 23.86 -10.88
N VAL A 204 9.07 25.12 -10.41
CA VAL A 204 8.80 26.27 -11.26
C VAL A 204 9.87 26.37 -12.35
N GLN A 205 9.43 26.41 -13.60
CA GLN A 205 10.33 26.47 -14.75
C GLN A 205 10.79 27.92 -15.03
N PRO A 206 12.06 28.13 -15.48
CA PRO A 206 13.05 27.11 -15.88
C PRO A 206 13.81 26.53 -14.69
N ALA A 207 13.81 25.20 -14.56
CA ALA A 207 14.55 24.48 -13.54
C ALA A 207 15.32 23.30 -14.13
N VAL A 208 16.33 22.80 -13.43
CA VAL A 208 17.16 21.66 -13.86
C VAL A 208 16.42 20.32 -13.81
N SER A 209 15.33 20.24 -13.07
CA SER A 209 14.42 19.11 -12.99
C SER A 209 12.98 19.62 -12.98
N SER A 210 12.04 18.82 -13.47
CA SER A 210 10.61 19.13 -13.39
C SER A 210 10.03 18.95 -11.98
N VAL A 211 10.73 18.23 -11.11
CA VAL A 211 10.30 17.92 -9.76
C VAL A 211 11.43 18.05 -8.74
N TYR A 212 11.08 18.35 -7.50
CA TYR A 212 11.98 18.30 -6.36
C TYR A 212 11.27 17.71 -5.14
N LEU A 213 12.04 17.17 -4.20
CA LEU A 213 11.53 16.55 -2.98
C LEU A 213 11.63 17.52 -1.81
N ASP A 214 10.57 17.62 -1.00
CA ASP A 214 10.57 18.44 0.20
C ASP A 214 9.69 17.86 1.31
N ASN A 215 9.91 18.32 2.55
CA ASN A 215 9.16 17.93 3.76
C ASN A 215 8.03 18.91 4.05
N ILE A 216 6.89 18.81 3.40
CA ILE A 216 5.91 19.89 3.35
C ILE A 216 4.48 19.54 3.76
N GLY A 217 4.22 18.28 4.08
CA GLY A 217 2.85 17.85 4.37
C GLY A 217 2.66 17.38 5.79
N GLU A 218 1.39 17.35 6.20
CA GLU A 218 0.96 16.68 7.42
C GLU A 218 -0.31 15.87 7.14
N MET A 219 -0.41 14.70 7.78
CA MET A 219 -1.53 13.79 7.61
C MET A 219 -1.90 13.15 8.94
N THR A 220 -3.19 12.94 9.15
CA THR A 220 -3.70 12.16 10.28
C THR A 220 -4.34 10.87 9.83
N ASN A 221 -4.17 9.82 10.63
CA ASN A 221 -4.89 8.56 10.52
C ASN A 221 -5.48 8.22 11.89
N LYS A 222 -6.80 8.11 11.98
CA LYS A 222 -7.53 7.74 13.19
C LYS A 222 -8.38 6.53 12.91
N GLY A 223 -8.32 5.53 13.80
CA GLY A 223 -9.07 4.33 13.52
C GLY A 223 -9.39 3.51 14.74
N ILE A 224 -10.29 2.56 14.50
CA ILE A 224 -10.70 1.54 15.47
C ILE A 224 -10.40 0.18 14.86
N GLU A 225 -9.78 -0.68 15.65
CA GLU A 225 -9.52 -2.08 15.31
C GLU A 225 -10.21 -2.96 16.35
N PHE A 226 -10.98 -3.91 15.89
CA PHE A 226 -11.69 -4.87 16.73
C PHE A 226 -11.37 -6.28 16.28
N SER A 227 -11.00 -7.14 17.22
CA SER A 227 -10.88 -8.57 17.00
C SER A 227 -11.66 -9.36 18.04
N ILE A 228 -12.26 -10.45 17.61
CA ILE A 228 -12.98 -11.37 18.48
C ILE A 228 -12.75 -12.81 18.05
N GLY A 229 -12.39 -13.65 19.01
CA GLY A 229 -12.20 -15.08 18.81
C GLY A 229 -13.14 -15.89 19.69
N VAL A 230 -13.66 -16.96 19.14
CA VAL A 230 -14.58 -17.89 19.83
C VAL A 230 -14.05 -19.30 19.70
N LYS A 231 -13.82 -19.97 20.83
CA LYS A 231 -13.63 -21.42 20.90
C LYS A 231 -15.02 -22.07 20.97
N ALA A 232 -15.66 -22.19 19.81
CA ALA A 232 -17.06 -22.61 19.71
C ALA A 232 -17.28 -24.01 20.28
N VAL A 233 -16.35 -24.92 19.97
CA VAL A 233 -16.34 -26.28 20.52
C VAL A 233 -14.93 -26.63 21.01
N GLN A 234 -14.83 -27.17 22.22
CA GLN A 234 -13.57 -27.64 22.82
C GLN A 234 -13.83 -29.01 23.46
N LYS A 235 -13.81 -30.04 22.65
CA LYS A 235 -13.87 -31.45 23.08
C LYS A 235 -12.59 -32.15 22.64
N GLU A 236 -12.30 -33.29 23.22
CA GLU A 236 -11.10 -34.07 22.92
C GLU A 236 -10.99 -34.41 21.42
N ASN A 237 -12.10 -34.82 20.83
CA ASN A 237 -12.17 -35.24 19.42
C ASN A 237 -12.71 -34.14 18.47
N LEU A 238 -13.18 -33.01 18.97
CA LEU A 238 -13.74 -31.94 18.16
C LEU A 238 -13.35 -30.58 18.75
N GLN A 239 -12.57 -29.80 17.99
CA GLN A 239 -12.20 -28.43 18.33
C GLN A 239 -12.59 -27.53 17.16
N TRP A 240 -13.28 -26.43 17.48
CA TRP A 240 -13.68 -25.44 16.47
C TRP A 240 -13.43 -24.05 17.01
N ASN A 241 -12.53 -23.32 16.35
CA ASN A 241 -12.20 -21.93 16.63
C ASN A 241 -12.63 -21.05 15.47
N ILE A 242 -13.15 -19.89 15.76
CA ILE A 242 -13.55 -18.86 14.80
C ILE A 242 -12.97 -17.55 15.27
N ASP A 243 -12.24 -16.85 14.41
CA ASP A 243 -11.64 -15.55 14.67
C ASP A 243 -12.12 -14.56 13.61
N PHE A 244 -12.60 -13.41 14.06
CA PHE A 244 -13.04 -12.30 13.22
C PHE A 244 -12.28 -11.05 13.60
N ASN A 245 -11.89 -10.25 12.61
CA ASN A 245 -11.33 -8.93 12.81
C ASN A 245 -11.94 -7.93 11.84
N ILE A 246 -12.01 -6.67 12.27
CA ILE A 246 -12.43 -5.54 11.45
C ILE A 246 -11.64 -4.30 11.88
N ALA A 247 -11.21 -3.53 10.90
CA ALA A 247 -10.52 -2.26 11.11
C ALA A 247 -11.17 -1.18 10.27
N SER A 248 -11.36 0.00 10.86
CA SER A 248 -11.80 1.20 10.17
C SER A 248 -10.78 2.31 10.40
N ASN A 249 -10.37 2.99 9.32
CA ASN A 249 -9.43 4.09 9.35
C ASN A 249 -10.02 5.32 8.66
N LYS A 250 -9.91 6.48 9.29
CA LYS A 250 -10.11 7.79 8.66
C LYS A 250 -8.76 8.43 8.43
N ASN A 251 -8.40 8.59 7.17
CA ASN A 251 -7.23 9.34 6.72
C ASN A 251 -7.64 10.77 6.36
N GLU A 252 -6.80 11.75 6.64
CA GLU A 252 -7.04 13.15 6.31
C GLU A 252 -5.71 13.89 6.15
N ILE A 253 -5.53 14.60 5.04
CA ILE A 253 -4.43 15.54 4.84
C ILE A 253 -4.75 16.80 5.64
N THR A 254 -3.91 17.16 6.60
CA THR A 254 -4.16 18.28 7.51
C THR A 254 -3.40 19.55 7.13
N LYS A 255 -2.31 19.42 6.36
CA LYS A 255 -1.52 20.54 5.90
C LYS A 255 -0.76 20.21 4.62
N LEU A 256 -0.64 21.18 3.73
CA LEU A 256 0.21 21.19 2.54
C LEU A 256 0.97 22.52 2.45
N TYR A 257 2.02 22.54 1.64
CA TYR A 257 2.78 23.77 1.36
C TYR A 257 1.87 24.80 0.68
N GLU A 258 1.79 26.00 1.24
CA GLU A 258 0.97 27.11 0.75
C GLU A 258 -0.51 26.75 0.49
N GLY A 259 -0.99 25.62 1.01
CA GLY A 259 -2.36 25.12 0.79
C GLY A 259 -2.64 24.65 -0.65
N SER A 260 -1.61 24.52 -1.49
CA SER A 260 -1.78 24.14 -2.89
C SER A 260 -2.11 22.68 -3.05
N ASP A 261 -3.09 22.38 -3.90
CA ASP A 261 -3.45 21.03 -4.28
C ASP A 261 -2.34 20.36 -5.09
N ILE A 262 -2.11 19.06 -4.87
CA ILE A 262 -1.14 18.27 -5.61
C ILE A 262 -1.88 17.22 -6.43
N HIS A 263 -1.80 17.31 -7.75
CA HIS A 263 -2.38 16.33 -8.65
C HIS A 263 -1.53 15.06 -8.71
N THR A 264 -2.20 13.91 -8.60
CA THR A 264 -1.59 12.59 -8.59
C THR A 264 -2.47 11.60 -9.37
N GLY A 265 -2.13 10.31 -9.30
CA GLY A 265 -2.95 9.30 -9.95
C GLY A 265 -2.85 9.35 -11.47
N ALA A 266 -1.62 9.31 -11.99
CA ALA A 266 -1.37 9.19 -13.41
C ALA A 266 -2.14 8.00 -13.99
N ILE A 267 -2.75 8.19 -15.16
CA ILE A 267 -3.48 7.18 -15.91
C ILE A 267 -2.88 7.06 -17.30
N SER A 268 -3.08 5.91 -17.93
CA SER A 268 -2.58 5.62 -19.26
C SER A 268 -3.72 5.60 -20.27
N GLY A 269 -3.38 5.79 -21.53
CA GLY A 269 -4.29 5.77 -22.66
C GLY A 269 -4.20 7.02 -23.53
N ALA A 270 -4.61 6.92 -24.80
CA ALA A 270 -4.63 8.06 -25.70
C ALA A 270 -5.70 9.07 -25.25
N GLY A 271 -5.28 10.31 -25.01
CA GLY A 271 -6.15 11.38 -24.50
C GLY A 271 -6.31 11.39 -22.97
N ALA A 272 -5.52 10.57 -22.26
CA ALA A 272 -5.47 10.65 -20.79
C ALA A 272 -4.91 12.00 -20.33
N PRO A 273 -5.50 12.62 -19.28
CA PRO A 273 -5.03 13.91 -18.77
C PRO A 273 -3.65 13.76 -18.14
N GLY A 274 -2.73 14.65 -18.48
CA GLY A 274 -1.37 14.64 -17.92
C GLY A 274 -1.29 14.91 -16.43
N GLN A 275 -2.33 15.49 -15.83
CA GLN A 275 -2.39 15.82 -14.40
C GLN A 275 -2.84 14.65 -13.50
N GLY A 276 -3.32 13.54 -14.09
CA GLY A 276 -3.89 12.43 -13.34
C GLY A 276 -5.32 12.68 -12.88
N ILE A 277 -5.86 11.72 -12.12
CA ILE A 277 -7.28 11.69 -11.67
C ILE A 277 -7.43 11.72 -10.16
N GLN A 278 -6.34 11.84 -9.42
CA GLN A 278 -6.37 11.96 -7.95
C GLN A 278 -5.78 13.30 -7.53
N ILE A 279 -6.13 13.69 -6.31
CA ILE A 279 -5.67 14.93 -5.72
C ILE A 279 -5.30 14.73 -4.25
N ILE A 280 -4.23 15.35 -3.84
CA ILE A 280 -3.88 15.51 -2.44
C ILE A 280 -4.31 16.94 -2.07
N ARG A 281 -5.30 17.04 -1.20
CA ARG A 281 -5.94 18.31 -0.79
C ARG A 281 -6.14 18.33 0.71
N VAL A 282 -5.95 19.48 1.34
CA VAL A 282 -6.23 19.65 2.77
C VAL A 282 -7.72 19.40 3.06
N GLY A 283 -7.98 18.61 4.09
CA GLY A 283 -9.33 18.17 4.49
C GLY A 283 -9.81 16.89 3.83
N GLU A 284 -9.14 16.41 2.77
CA GLU A 284 -9.50 15.21 2.04
C GLU A 284 -8.56 14.04 2.40
N PRO A 285 -9.02 12.78 2.24
CA PRO A 285 -8.16 11.63 2.38
C PRO A 285 -7.17 11.51 1.21
N TYR A 286 -6.01 10.92 1.47
CA TYR A 286 -5.09 10.49 0.43
C TYR A 286 -5.78 9.51 -0.54
N GLY A 287 -5.54 9.67 -1.85
CA GLY A 287 -6.20 8.84 -2.87
C GLY A 287 -7.63 9.27 -3.21
N SER A 288 -7.99 10.52 -2.92
CA SER A 288 -9.24 11.12 -3.37
C SER A 288 -9.25 11.30 -4.88
N TYR A 289 -10.27 10.79 -5.55
CA TYR A 289 -10.46 11.00 -6.99
C TYR A 289 -11.04 12.38 -7.25
N TYR A 290 -10.49 13.06 -8.26
CA TYR A 290 -10.86 14.43 -8.59
C TYR A 290 -11.17 14.56 -10.09
N GLY A 291 -12.37 15.00 -10.41
CA GLY A 291 -12.83 15.08 -11.79
C GLY A 291 -14.29 15.50 -11.91
N TYR A 292 -14.85 15.26 -13.08
CA TYR A 292 -16.24 15.59 -13.39
C TYR A 292 -17.22 14.55 -12.84
N LYS A 293 -18.33 15.00 -12.28
CA LYS A 293 -19.41 14.12 -11.88
C LYS A 293 -20.24 13.77 -13.12
N TYR A 294 -20.18 12.51 -13.52
CA TYR A 294 -20.90 11.97 -14.66
C TYR A 294 -22.38 11.73 -14.31
N GLU A 295 -23.31 12.17 -15.17
CA GLU A 295 -24.76 12.06 -14.99
C GLU A 295 -25.44 11.18 -16.05
N GLY A 296 -24.71 10.74 -17.08
CA GLY A 296 -25.26 9.88 -18.12
C GLY A 296 -24.81 10.27 -19.51
N LEU A 297 -25.51 9.72 -20.51
CA LEU A 297 -25.38 10.05 -21.91
C LEU A 297 -26.64 10.77 -22.40
N ASP A 298 -26.48 11.75 -23.28
CA ASP A 298 -27.59 12.34 -24.01
C ASP A 298 -28.10 11.40 -25.12
N ASN A 299 -29.17 11.82 -25.82
CA ASN A 299 -29.76 11.04 -26.92
C ASN A 299 -28.79 10.83 -28.11
N ALA A 300 -27.72 11.62 -28.20
CA ALA A 300 -26.68 11.50 -29.20
C ALA A 300 -25.47 10.66 -28.72
N GLY A 301 -25.53 10.13 -27.46
CA GLY A 301 -24.45 9.36 -26.86
C GLY A 301 -23.31 10.21 -26.28
N LYS A 302 -23.47 11.52 -26.16
CA LYS A 302 -22.49 12.42 -25.53
C LYS A 302 -22.61 12.38 -24.02
N GLU A 303 -21.47 12.41 -23.33
CA GLU A 303 -21.43 12.46 -21.87
C GLU A 303 -22.05 13.76 -21.32
N ILE A 304 -22.87 13.60 -20.29
CA ILE A 304 -23.46 14.70 -19.51
C ILE A 304 -22.71 14.73 -18.18
N PHE A 305 -22.25 15.90 -17.79
CA PHE A 305 -21.60 16.16 -16.52
C PHE A 305 -22.40 17.21 -15.74
N ALA A 306 -22.33 17.11 -14.39
CA ALA A 306 -22.92 18.12 -13.52
C ALA A 306 -22.20 19.46 -13.69
N ASP A 307 -22.96 20.51 -13.97
CA ASP A 307 -22.51 21.90 -13.93
C ASP A 307 -22.56 22.37 -12.47
N LEU A 308 -21.41 22.26 -11.78
CA LEU A 308 -21.28 22.59 -10.36
C LEU A 308 -21.02 24.08 -10.14
N ASN A 309 -20.48 24.75 -11.16
CA ASN A 309 -20.30 26.19 -11.21
C ASN A 309 -21.29 26.80 -12.22
N PRO A 310 -22.56 26.97 -11.93
CA PRO A 310 -23.68 27.12 -12.86
C PRO A 310 -23.49 28.31 -13.85
N ASP A 311 -22.48 28.21 -14.73
CA ASP A 311 -22.18 29.17 -15.78
C ASP A 311 -22.63 28.67 -17.18
N GLY A 312 -23.14 27.43 -17.27
CA GLY A 312 -23.61 26.81 -18.51
C GLY A 312 -22.51 26.18 -19.35
N GLU A 313 -21.25 26.15 -18.87
CA GLU A 313 -20.12 25.55 -19.55
C GLU A 313 -19.43 24.54 -18.64
N ILE A 314 -19.20 23.31 -19.12
CA ILE A 314 -18.43 22.32 -18.37
C ILE A 314 -16.95 22.57 -18.56
N ASN A 315 -16.28 22.97 -17.48
CA ASN A 315 -14.85 23.33 -17.44
C ASN A 315 -14.19 22.92 -16.11
N ASP A 316 -12.93 23.31 -15.91
CA ASP A 316 -12.17 22.88 -14.71
C ASP A 316 -12.78 23.31 -13.36
N LYS A 317 -13.70 24.29 -13.36
CA LYS A 317 -14.40 24.72 -12.14
C LYS A 317 -15.51 23.75 -11.70
N ASP A 318 -15.93 22.85 -12.59
CA ASP A 318 -16.92 21.80 -12.31
C ASP A 318 -16.31 20.52 -11.78
N LYS A 319 -14.99 20.47 -11.68
CA LYS A 319 -14.28 19.34 -11.07
C LYS A 319 -14.46 19.37 -9.56
N THR A 320 -14.73 18.19 -9.00
CA THR A 320 -14.92 17.99 -7.57
C THR A 320 -14.33 16.67 -7.12
N ILE A 321 -14.33 16.40 -5.81
CA ILE A 321 -14.06 15.05 -5.29
C ILE A 321 -15.20 14.14 -5.72
N ILE A 322 -14.87 13.12 -6.52
CA ILE A 322 -15.83 12.18 -7.10
C ILE A 322 -15.80 10.79 -6.46
N GLY A 323 -14.86 10.55 -5.55
CA GLY A 323 -14.74 9.28 -4.84
C GLY A 323 -13.43 9.15 -4.06
N SER A 324 -13.21 7.99 -3.43
CA SER A 324 -12.02 7.70 -2.63
C SER A 324 -11.54 6.27 -2.83
N ALA A 325 -10.24 6.09 -3.02
CA ALA A 325 -9.61 4.79 -3.16
C ALA A 325 -9.43 4.06 -1.81
N LEU A 326 -9.47 4.78 -0.68
CA LEU A 326 -9.27 4.18 0.62
C LEU A 326 -10.54 3.50 1.13
N PRO A 327 -10.46 2.25 1.63
CA PRO A 327 -11.62 1.57 2.20
C PRO A 327 -12.04 2.20 3.53
N LYS A 328 -13.35 2.24 3.78
CA LYS A 328 -13.92 2.64 5.08
C LYS A 328 -13.69 1.57 6.14
N ALA A 329 -13.67 0.31 5.73
CA ALA A 329 -13.32 -0.80 6.61
C ALA A 329 -12.69 -1.96 5.84
N THR A 330 -11.77 -2.67 6.51
CA THR A 330 -11.23 -3.97 6.10
C THR A 330 -11.60 -5.01 7.13
N TYR A 331 -11.85 -6.24 6.70
CA TYR A 331 -12.24 -7.32 7.61
C TYR A 331 -11.64 -8.66 7.20
N GLY A 332 -11.51 -9.53 8.20
CA GLY A 332 -11.06 -10.91 8.04
C GLY A 332 -11.85 -11.86 8.91
N LEU A 333 -12.05 -13.07 8.43
CA LEU A 333 -12.66 -14.17 9.17
C LEU A 333 -11.85 -15.43 8.94
N SER A 334 -11.40 -16.06 10.02
CA SER A 334 -10.77 -17.37 9.95
C SER A 334 -11.55 -18.39 10.77
N SER A 335 -11.60 -19.62 10.28
CA SER A 335 -12.25 -20.74 10.95
C SER A 335 -11.34 -21.95 10.89
N THR A 336 -11.00 -22.50 12.06
CA THR A 336 -10.20 -23.72 12.18
C THR A 336 -11.02 -24.79 12.90
N LEU A 337 -11.30 -25.85 12.18
CA LEU A 337 -12.01 -27.03 12.69
C LEU A 337 -11.06 -28.23 12.72
N ARG A 338 -10.98 -28.90 13.84
CA ARG A 338 -10.30 -30.18 13.98
C ARG A 338 -11.30 -31.24 14.47
N TYR A 339 -11.43 -32.31 13.73
CA TYR A 339 -12.26 -33.44 14.09
C TYR A 339 -11.47 -34.75 13.98
N ASN A 340 -11.15 -35.35 15.13
CA ASN A 340 -10.22 -36.49 15.22
C ASN A 340 -8.89 -36.15 14.51
N ASP A 341 -8.59 -36.90 13.43
CA ASP A 341 -7.38 -36.76 12.63
C ASP A 341 -7.55 -35.79 11.45
N PHE A 342 -8.75 -35.27 11.21
CA PHE A 342 -9.03 -34.27 10.17
C PHE A 342 -8.88 -32.85 10.71
N ASP A 343 -8.32 -31.97 9.89
CA ASP A 343 -8.32 -30.51 10.13
C ASP A 343 -8.76 -29.74 8.89
N VAL A 344 -9.51 -28.68 9.14
CA VAL A 344 -9.97 -27.75 8.13
C VAL A 344 -9.61 -26.33 8.58
N ASN A 345 -8.97 -25.58 7.71
CA ASN A 345 -8.73 -24.16 7.91
C ASN A 345 -9.31 -23.37 6.75
N ILE A 346 -10.12 -22.34 7.06
CA ILE A 346 -10.78 -21.48 6.07
C ILE A 346 -10.45 -20.04 6.44
N GLY A 347 -10.02 -19.24 5.47
CA GLY A 347 -9.73 -17.83 5.64
C GLY A 347 -10.45 -16.97 4.60
N PHE A 348 -11.23 -16.01 5.07
CA PHE A 348 -11.87 -14.96 4.27
C PHE A 348 -11.26 -13.61 4.60
N ARG A 349 -11.19 -12.74 3.61
CA ARG A 349 -10.87 -11.32 3.79
C ARG A 349 -11.62 -10.45 2.81
N GLY A 350 -11.75 -9.19 3.14
CA GLY A 350 -12.42 -8.24 2.27
C GLY A 350 -12.27 -6.81 2.72
N CYS A 351 -12.79 -5.91 1.93
CA CYS A 351 -12.93 -4.51 2.26
C CYS A 351 -14.28 -3.95 1.75
N ILE A 352 -14.67 -2.83 2.33
CA ILE A 352 -15.88 -2.11 1.96
C ILE A 352 -15.63 -0.60 1.96
N GLY A 353 -16.32 0.09 1.07
CA GLY A 353 -16.42 1.54 1.04
C GLY A 353 -15.28 2.24 0.32
N ASN A 354 -14.50 1.53 -0.48
CA ASN A 354 -13.55 2.09 -1.43
C ASN A 354 -14.11 2.07 -2.85
N GLU A 355 -13.54 2.90 -3.69
CA GLU A 355 -13.78 2.93 -5.12
C GLU A 355 -12.48 2.69 -5.89
N LEU A 356 -12.61 2.11 -7.08
CA LEU A 356 -11.50 1.81 -7.96
C LEU A 356 -11.72 2.54 -9.29
N TYR A 357 -10.67 3.16 -9.79
CA TYR A 357 -10.69 3.74 -11.13
C TYR A 357 -10.30 2.68 -12.15
N ASN A 358 -11.26 2.27 -12.98
CA ASN A 358 -11.05 1.26 -14.02
C ASN A 358 -10.51 1.92 -15.30
N ASN A 359 -9.19 2.18 -15.32
CA ASN A 359 -8.53 2.80 -16.49
C ASN A 359 -8.52 1.86 -17.71
N THR A 360 -8.49 0.55 -17.49
CA THR A 360 -8.60 -0.43 -18.57
C THR A 360 -9.94 -0.28 -19.30
N ARG A 361 -11.05 -0.23 -18.55
CA ARG A 361 -12.38 -0.01 -19.12
C ARG A 361 -12.49 1.35 -19.81
N ALA A 362 -11.92 2.40 -19.23
CA ALA A 362 -11.89 3.73 -19.83
C ALA A 362 -11.16 3.72 -21.18
N GLU A 363 -10.01 3.05 -21.26
CA GLU A 363 -9.21 2.98 -22.48
C GLU A 363 -9.87 2.16 -23.60
N ILE A 364 -10.36 0.95 -23.28
CA ILE A 364 -10.96 0.07 -24.30
C ILE A 364 -12.35 0.55 -24.76
N SER A 365 -12.91 1.57 -24.12
CA SER A 365 -14.17 2.20 -24.52
C SER A 365 -13.97 3.35 -25.52
N GLN A 366 -12.73 3.72 -25.86
CA GLN A 366 -12.43 4.84 -26.77
C GLN A 366 -12.51 4.39 -28.23
N THR A 367 -13.53 4.86 -28.98
CA THR A 367 -13.75 4.45 -30.39
C THR A 367 -12.83 5.15 -31.37
N ASN A 368 -12.18 6.26 -30.99
CA ASN A 368 -11.16 6.93 -31.80
C ASN A 368 -9.88 6.10 -32.06
N ARG A 369 -9.77 4.95 -31.41
CA ARG A 369 -8.63 4.02 -31.56
C ARG A 369 -8.84 3.00 -32.69
N LEU A 370 -10.05 2.93 -33.26
CA LEU A 370 -10.33 2.10 -34.41
C LEU A 370 -9.62 2.65 -35.69
N PRO A 371 -9.15 1.79 -36.60
CA PRO A 371 -9.16 0.33 -36.58
C PRO A 371 -7.90 -0.28 -35.91
N GLY A 372 -7.01 0.52 -35.35
CA GLY A 372 -5.74 0.05 -34.80
C GLY A 372 -5.88 -0.80 -33.53
N GLN A 373 -6.98 -0.64 -32.78
CA GLN A 373 -7.30 -1.41 -31.59
C GLN A 373 -8.79 -1.74 -31.55
N ASN A 374 -9.12 -2.85 -30.87
CA ASN A 374 -10.51 -3.20 -30.59
C ASN A 374 -11.10 -2.30 -29.49
N VAL A 375 -12.42 -2.14 -29.50
CA VAL A 375 -13.17 -1.42 -28.47
C VAL A 375 -14.14 -2.35 -27.75
N SER A 376 -14.51 -2.00 -26.52
CA SER A 376 -15.53 -2.71 -25.75
C SER A 376 -16.93 -2.54 -26.38
N GLN A 377 -17.87 -3.45 -26.04
CA GLN A 377 -19.25 -3.29 -26.44
C GLN A 377 -19.86 -1.99 -25.90
N GLU A 378 -19.49 -1.56 -24.70
CA GLU A 378 -19.87 -0.27 -24.12
C GLU A 378 -19.39 0.89 -24.98
N GLY A 379 -18.13 0.87 -25.40
CA GLY A 379 -17.56 1.87 -26.30
C GLY A 379 -18.26 1.89 -27.67
N ALA A 380 -18.54 0.72 -28.24
CA ALA A 380 -19.21 0.57 -29.53
C ALA A 380 -20.69 1.05 -29.49
N ALA A 381 -21.37 0.92 -28.35
CA ALA A 381 -22.75 1.40 -28.18
C ALA A 381 -22.85 2.93 -28.18
N GLY A 382 -21.78 3.63 -27.78
CA GLY A 382 -21.69 5.09 -27.75
C GLY A 382 -21.05 5.70 -29.00
N ILE A 383 -21.24 5.15 -30.20
CA ILE A 383 -20.53 5.45 -31.47
C ILE A 383 -20.55 6.93 -31.87
N ALA A 384 -21.44 7.74 -31.34
CA ALA A 384 -21.51 9.16 -31.69
C ALA A 384 -20.27 9.98 -31.21
N HIS A 385 -19.46 9.44 -30.30
CA HIS A 385 -18.29 10.14 -29.72
C HIS A 385 -17.03 9.31 -29.78
N ALA A 386 -16.03 9.86 -30.46
CA ALA A 386 -14.74 9.21 -30.67
C ALA A 386 -13.92 9.04 -29.38
N ALA A 387 -14.15 9.87 -28.37
CA ALA A 387 -13.40 9.83 -27.12
C ALA A 387 -14.28 10.26 -25.92
N TYR A 388 -14.22 9.50 -24.84
CA TYR A 388 -14.83 9.84 -23.57
C TYR A 388 -13.86 10.57 -22.64
N ASN A 389 -14.40 11.34 -21.69
CA ASN A 389 -13.58 12.03 -20.72
C ASN A 389 -13.05 11.05 -19.67
N TYR A 390 -11.73 10.91 -19.60
CA TYR A 390 -11.09 10.08 -18.57
C TYR A 390 -11.30 10.62 -17.15
N SER A 391 -11.31 11.95 -16.98
CA SER A 391 -11.41 12.57 -15.67
C SER A 391 -12.84 12.63 -15.14
N SER A 392 -13.55 11.50 -15.09
CA SER A 392 -14.93 11.48 -14.66
C SER A 392 -15.30 10.28 -13.76
N SER A 393 -16.36 10.43 -13.00
CA SER A 393 -16.90 9.36 -12.15
C SER A 393 -17.50 8.18 -12.94
N ARG A 394 -17.62 8.27 -14.25
CA ARG A 394 -18.06 7.18 -15.13
C ARG A 394 -17.22 5.92 -14.94
N TRP A 395 -15.91 6.10 -14.71
CA TRP A 395 -14.93 5.03 -14.64
C TRP A 395 -14.62 4.57 -13.21
N LEU A 396 -15.29 5.18 -12.22
CA LEU A 396 -15.22 4.76 -10.83
C LEU A 396 -16.21 3.64 -10.56
N GLU A 397 -15.72 2.57 -9.97
CA GLU A 397 -16.50 1.40 -9.61
C GLU A 397 -16.30 1.06 -8.13
N LYS A 398 -17.30 0.43 -7.51
CA LYS A 398 -17.19 -0.03 -6.12
C LYS A 398 -16.09 -1.10 -6.02
N GLY A 399 -15.12 -0.88 -5.15
CA GLY A 399 -14.03 -1.81 -4.87
C GLY A 399 -14.34 -2.82 -3.75
N ASN A 400 -15.60 -2.90 -3.28
CA ASN A 400 -16.00 -3.84 -2.23
C ASN A 400 -15.76 -5.28 -2.68
N PHE A 401 -15.24 -6.11 -1.80
CA PHE A 401 -15.10 -7.54 -2.08
C PHE A 401 -15.12 -8.41 -0.84
N LEU A 402 -15.45 -9.68 -1.03
CA LEU A 402 -15.20 -10.80 -0.12
C LEU A 402 -14.44 -11.89 -0.88
N ARG A 403 -13.27 -12.27 -0.41
CA ARG A 403 -12.42 -13.30 -1.00
C ARG A 403 -12.27 -14.51 -0.08
N LEU A 404 -12.44 -15.72 -0.63
CA LEU A 404 -11.93 -16.93 0.00
C LEU A 404 -10.45 -17.04 -0.33
N ASP A 405 -9.63 -16.57 0.64
CA ASP A 405 -8.19 -16.42 0.49
C ASP A 405 -7.47 -17.75 0.57
N ASN A 406 -7.84 -18.55 1.57
CA ASN A 406 -7.32 -19.90 1.72
C ASN A 406 -8.39 -20.91 2.20
N LEU A 407 -8.22 -22.15 1.76
CA LEU A 407 -8.92 -23.32 2.28
C LEU A 407 -7.92 -24.47 2.35
N THR A 408 -7.67 -24.97 3.54
CA THR A 408 -6.81 -26.15 3.74
C THR A 408 -7.60 -27.27 4.36
N LEU A 409 -7.51 -28.46 3.77
CA LEU A 409 -8.03 -29.72 4.27
C LEU A 409 -6.84 -30.62 4.60
N GLY A 410 -6.70 -31.04 5.83
CA GLY A 410 -5.60 -31.89 6.30
C GLY A 410 -6.10 -33.17 6.96
N TYR A 411 -5.28 -34.22 6.84
CA TYR A 411 -5.49 -35.50 7.52
C TYR A 411 -4.18 -35.96 8.16
N ASN A 412 -4.23 -36.26 9.45
CA ASN A 412 -3.10 -36.70 10.25
C ASN A 412 -3.06 -38.23 10.25
N LEU A 413 -2.05 -38.78 9.62
CA LEU A 413 -1.83 -40.24 9.52
C LEU A 413 -1.07 -40.70 10.77
N LYS A 414 -1.60 -41.70 11.45
CA LYS A 414 -0.91 -42.42 12.55
C LYS A 414 -0.20 -43.65 11.96
N VAL A 415 1.07 -43.47 11.61
CA VAL A 415 1.86 -44.59 11.03
C VAL A 415 2.83 -45.06 12.08
N LYS A 416 2.76 -46.36 12.44
CA LYS A 416 3.72 -47.04 13.33
C LYS A 416 4.69 -47.80 12.47
N ILE A 417 5.90 -47.28 12.27
CA ILE A 417 7.01 -47.97 11.61
C ILE A 417 8.21 -47.86 12.56
N GLY A 418 8.29 -48.83 13.50
CA GLY A 418 9.38 -48.90 14.49
C GLY A 418 9.35 -47.78 15.54
N THR A 419 9.47 -46.53 15.13
CA THR A 419 9.24 -45.29 15.91
C THR A 419 7.91 -44.70 15.53
N GLU A 420 7.29 -43.89 16.42
CA GLU A 420 6.05 -43.15 16.07
C GLU A 420 6.33 -42.11 14.98
N LEU A 421 6.01 -42.45 13.74
CA LEU A 421 6.04 -41.52 12.62
C LEU A 421 4.72 -40.74 12.58
N LYS A 422 4.81 -39.42 12.64
CA LYS A 422 3.64 -38.56 12.45
C LYS A 422 3.68 -37.98 11.04
N ALA A 423 2.72 -38.35 10.23
CA ALA A 423 2.59 -37.83 8.88
C ALA A 423 1.28 -37.07 8.75
N ARG A 424 1.27 -35.98 7.99
CA ARG A 424 0.06 -35.25 7.64
C ARG A 424 0.04 -34.97 6.14
N ILE A 425 -1.01 -35.47 5.49
CA ILE A 425 -1.32 -35.10 4.11
C ILE A 425 -2.31 -33.95 4.10
N TYR A 426 -2.12 -32.99 3.21
CA TYR A 426 -3.03 -31.85 3.11
C TYR A 426 -3.19 -31.38 1.66
N CYS A 427 -4.35 -30.75 1.41
CA CYS A 427 -4.64 -30.03 0.18
C CYS A 427 -4.99 -28.59 0.55
N THR A 428 -4.30 -27.63 -0.07
CA THR A 428 -4.53 -26.20 0.14
C THR A 428 -4.93 -25.53 -1.17
N GLY A 429 -6.05 -24.84 -1.17
CA GLY A 429 -6.47 -23.94 -2.23
C GLY A 429 -6.26 -22.51 -1.80
N GLN A 430 -5.70 -21.67 -2.69
CA GLN A 430 -5.54 -20.22 -2.46
C GLN A 430 -6.26 -19.43 -3.54
N ASN A 431 -6.80 -18.27 -3.16
CA ASN A 431 -7.52 -17.37 -4.05
C ASN A 431 -8.65 -18.09 -4.83
N LEU A 432 -9.46 -18.88 -4.13
CA LEU A 432 -10.42 -19.80 -4.75
C LEU A 432 -11.57 -19.07 -5.43
N PHE A 433 -12.10 -18.00 -4.80
CA PHE A 433 -13.07 -17.11 -5.42
C PHE A 433 -13.07 -15.73 -4.76
N VAL A 434 -13.61 -14.76 -5.48
CA VAL A 434 -13.89 -13.40 -5.02
C VAL A 434 -15.34 -13.05 -5.38
N ILE A 435 -16.06 -12.45 -4.45
CA ILE A 435 -17.39 -11.86 -4.65
C ILE A 435 -17.20 -10.36 -4.65
N THR A 436 -17.56 -9.70 -5.76
CA THR A 436 -17.39 -8.26 -5.95
C THR A 436 -18.33 -7.76 -7.04
N ASP A 437 -18.69 -6.48 -6.99
CA ASP A 437 -19.39 -5.77 -8.08
C ASP A 437 -18.42 -5.12 -9.07
N TYR A 438 -17.11 -5.18 -8.79
CA TYR A 438 -16.08 -4.63 -9.66
C TYR A 438 -16.02 -5.38 -10.98
N THR A 439 -16.02 -4.66 -12.12
CA THR A 439 -16.09 -5.27 -13.46
C THR A 439 -14.72 -5.64 -14.04
N GLY A 440 -13.62 -5.16 -13.44
CA GLY A 440 -12.25 -5.55 -13.81
C GLY A 440 -11.88 -6.95 -13.32
N TYR A 441 -10.66 -7.36 -13.57
CA TYR A 441 -10.19 -8.72 -13.28
C TYR A 441 -10.08 -9.02 -11.78
N ASP A 442 -9.68 -8.04 -10.98
CA ASP A 442 -9.48 -8.22 -9.53
C ASP A 442 -9.70 -6.88 -8.80
N PRO A 443 -10.51 -6.84 -7.71
CA PRO A 443 -10.73 -5.60 -6.95
C PRO A 443 -9.52 -5.18 -6.08
N GLU A 444 -8.50 -6.02 -5.93
CA GLU A 444 -7.28 -5.69 -5.21
C GLU A 444 -6.16 -5.27 -6.19
N VAL A 445 -6.41 -4.21 -6.90
CA VAL A 445 -5.53 -3.66 -7.93
C VAL A 445 -4.92 -2.34 -7.50
N ASN A 446 -3.67 -2.14 -7.92
CA ASN A 446 -2.96 -0.88 -7.77
C ASN A 446 -1.78 -0.82 -8.74
N THR A 447 -2.06 -0.54 -10.01
CA THR A 447 -1.10 -0.62 -11.12
C THR A 447 0.09 0.32 -10.94
N TYR A 448 -0.13 1.49 -10.35
CA TYR A 448 0.88 2.54 -10.24
C TYR A 448 1.50 2.68 -8.85
N ALA A 449 1.31 1.71 -7.99
CA ALA A 449 1.81 1.73 -6.60
C ALA A 449 3.33 1.82 -6.43
N GLY A 450 4.09 1.75 -7.47
CA GLY A 450 5.57 1.74 -7.40
C GLY A 450 6.25 2.78 -8.26
N ASN A 451 5.50 3.60 -8.99
CA ASN A 451 6.10 4.67 -9.77
C ASN A 451 6.38 5.88 -8.87
N SER A 452 7.63 6.29 -8.86
CA SER A 452 8.25 7.28 -7.98
C SER A 452 7.63 8.68 -7.98
N SER A 453 6.70 8.97 -8.87
CA SER A 453 6.15 10.32 -9.05
C SER A 453 4.78 10.51 -8.46
N ALA A 454 4.47 10.05 -7.35
CA ALA A 454 3.24 10.13 -6.62
C ALA A 454 2.50 8.81 -6.62
N SER A 455 2.69 8.15 -5.56
CA SER A 455 1.89 7.07 -5.10
C SER A 455 0.41 7.29 -5.42
N SER A 456 -0.09 6.63 -6.42
CA SER A 456 -1.52 6.50 -6.68
C SER A 456 -2.04 5.24 -6.01
N VAL A 457 -3.29 5.22 -5.60
CA VAL A 457 -3.96 4.05 -5.03
C VAL A 457 -5.27 3.79 -5.76
N GLY A 458 -5.63 2.53 -5.90
CA GLY A 458 -6.94 2.14 -6.45
C GLY A 458 -7.12 2.40 -7.94
N ILE A 459 -6.04 2.47 -8.73
CA ILE A 459 -6.11 2.59 -10.19
C ILE A 459 -5.78 1.24 -10.82
N ASP A 460 -6.69 0.74 -11.65
CA ASP A 460 -6.53 -0.51 -12.40
C ASP A 460 -6.19 -0.22 -13.86
N TYR A 461 -5.03 -0.69 -14.31
CA TYR A 461 -4.66 -0.61 -15.72
C TYR A 461 -3.94 -1.89 -16.15
N ASN A 462 -4.64 -2.72 -16.97
CA ASN A 462 -4.11 -3.93 -17.57
C ASN A 462 -3.46 -4.90 -16.56
N ASN A 463 -3.97 -4.95 -15.33
CA ASN A 463 -3.46 -5.88 -14.32
C ASN A 463 -3.78 -7.32 -14.69
N TYR A 464 -2.80 -8.19 -14.54
CA TYR A 464 -3.01 -9.61 -14.72
C TYR A 464 -3.84 -10.17 -13.55
N PRO A 465 -4.87 -10.99 -13.82
CA PRO A 465 -5.70 -11.57 -12.75
C PRO A 465 -4.90 -12.48 -11.84
N LYS A 466 -5.20 -12.45 -10.53
CA LYS A 466 -4.56 -13.33 -9.55
C LYS A 466 -4.89 -14.80 -9.84
N ALA A 467 -3.86 -15.64 -9.89
CA ALA A 467 -4.03 -17.06 -10.13
C ALA A 467 -4.70 -17.76 -8.93
N ARG A 468 -5.58 -18.71 -9.22
CA ARG A 468 -5.99 -19.73 -8.24
C ARG A 468 -4.90 -20.78 -8.17
N SER A 469 -4.52 -21.18 -6.96
CA SER A 469 -3.55 -22.27 -6.79
C SER A 469 -4.11 -23.38 -5.91
N ILE A 470 -3.82 -24.62 -6.28
CA ILE A 470 -4.13 -25.80 -5.49
C ILE A 470 -2.82 -26.57 -5.30
N SER A 471 -2.49 -26.81 -4.05
CA SER A 471 -1.27 -27.53 -3.67
C SER A 471 -1.62 -28.74 -2.82
N VAL A 472 -0.97 -29.86 -3.08
CA VAL A 472 -1.03 -31.04 -2.23
C VAL A 472 0.34 -31.23 -1.59
N GLY A 473 0.36 -31.47 -0.28
CA GLY A 473 1.59 -31.62 0.48
C GLY A 473 1.54 -32.77 1.48
N LEU A 474 2.72 -33.23 1.83
CA LEU A 474 2.94 -34.26 2.83
C LEU A 474 4.01 -33.76 3.82
N ASN A 475 3.64 -33.66 5.10
CA ASN A 475 4.57 -33.39 6.19
C ASN A 475 4.85 -34.70 6.94
N ILE A 476 6.11 -35.01 7.14
CA ILE A 476 6.55 -36.20 7.88
C ILE A 476 7.47 -35.72 9.01
N ASN A 477 7.13 -36.08 10.25
CA ASN A 477 7.94 -35.87 11.43
C ASN A 477 8.37 -37.23 12.00
N PHE A 478 9.67 -37.45 12.12
CA PHE A 478 10.30 -38.67 12.61
C PHE A 478 11.26 -38.39 13.76
#